data_ae047e68ceb1fe31756c729033d51d0a
#
_entry.id   ae047e68ceb1fe31756c729033d51d0a
#
_cell.length_a   1.000
_cell.length_b   1.000
_cell.length_c   1.000
_cell.angle_alpha   90.00
_cell.angle_beta   90.00
_cell.angle_gamma   90.00
#
_symmetry.space_group_name_H-M   'P 1'
#
loop_
_entity.id
_entity.type
_entity.pdbx_description
1 polymer ?
#
loop_
_entity_poly.entity_id
_entity_poly.type
_entity_poly.pdbx_seq_one_letter_code
_entity_poly.pdbx_strand_id
1 'polypeptide(L)'
;MSQNRCAVKLRLICLGLLLCLSAVFGWGQDELPEQARRDRNSGIVYPSCELQQLMEFIAVANPLPATFKETKENRIIDPGLSLQGFWKKLETLSHPVRIVHIGDSHVRGHVFPYVMRRQLENDFGNQAVLDMEVTYRTSGLAHETGRAGVVYHILGANGATCATFSTPERIGEVIRLNPDLIILSFGTNEAHGRRYSSAEHKAAMYSLLTALRSGCPNAAFLLTTPPGAYVRNGRQGRIINPRTPSVVNTERLFAEENQLALWDLYDIVGGKQYACRNWAAAHAFQRDKIHFTHDGYILQGLLLHEAFIKAYNDYVATQSDDTRN
;
A
#
# COMPACT_ATOMS: atom_id res chain seq x y z
N MET A 1 9.54 23.99 31.25
CA MET A 1 10.70 23.08 30.94
C MET A 1 10.33 21.85 30.10
N SER A 2 9.05 21.57 29.85
CA SER A 2 8.61 20.39 29.06
C SER A 2 8.60 20.59 27.54
N GLN A 3 8.33 21.79 27.06
CA GLN A 3 8.24 22.11 25.62
C GLN A 3 9.57 21.98 24.86
N ASN A 4 10.71 22.26 25.51
CA ASN A 4 12.02 22.15 24.83
C ASN A 4 12.51 20.70 24.62
N ARG A 5 12.01 19.74 25.41
CA ARG A 5 12.37 18.33 25.24
C ARG A 5 11.61 17.67 24.07
N CYS A 6 10.39 18.11 23.81
CA CYS A 6 9.59 17.62 22.69
C CYS A 6 10.16 18.10 21.35
N ALA A 7 10.56 19.37 21.26
CA ALA A 7 11.16 19.91 20.04
C ALA A 7 12.53 19.26 19.68
N VAL A 8 13.31 18.87 20.67
CA VAL A 8 14.61 18.17 20.47
C VAL A 8 14.38 16.71 20.01
N LYS A 9 13.38 16.02 20.57
CA LYS A 9 13.03 14.65 20.14
C LYS A 9 12.48 14.63 18.72
N LEU A 10 11.64 15.60 18.36
CA LEU A 10 11.10 15.75 17.00
C LEU A 10 12.22 16.01 15.97
N ARG A 11 13.23 16.83 16.31
CA ARG A 11 14.41 17.06 15.44
C ARG A 11 15.26 15.81 15.25
N LEU A 12 15.41 14.97 16.26
CA LEU A 12 16.13 13.70 16.17
C LEU A 12 15.40 12.66 15.32
N ILE A 13 14.07 12.60 15.38
CA ILE A 13 13.25 11.73 14.55
C ILE A 13 13.29 12.19 13.07
N CYS A 14 13.19 13.50 12.80
CA CYS A 14 13.35 14.05 11.45
C CYS A 14 14.77 13.83 10.90
N LEU A 15 15.82 13.88 11.73
CA LEU A 15 17.19 13.59 11.29
C LEU A 15 17.38 12.10 10.98
N GLY A 16 16.75 11.20 11.73
CA GLY A 16 16.75 9.76 11.47
C GLY A 16 16.07 9.41 10.15
N LEU A 17 14.94 10.05 9.83
CA LEU A 17 14.21 9.90 8.57
C LEU A 17 14.98 10.45 7.36
N LEU A 18 15.68 11.60 7.52
CA LEU A 18 16.55 12.16 6.47
C LEU A 18 17.78 11.28 6.19
N LEU A 19 18.35 10.64 7.22
CA LEU A 19 19.47 9.70 7.06
C LEU A 19 19.02 8.39 6.41
N CYS A 20 17.78 7.92 6.65
CA CYS A 20 17.23 6.76 5.95
C CYS A 20 16.98 7.03 4.46
N LEU A 21 16.58 8.24 4.07
CA LEU A 21 16.38 8.62 2.67
C LEU A 21 17.70 8.72 1.88
N SER A 22 18.79 9.15 2.52
CA SER A 22 20.11 9.20 1.86
C SER A 22 20.77 7.82 1.73
N ALA A 23 20.39 6.83 2.54
CA ALA A 23 20.91 5.48 2.48
C ALA A 23 20.24 4.60 1.42
N VAL A 24 19.03 4.96 0.95
CA VAL A 24 18.24 4.16 -0.02
C VAL A 24 18.82 4.21 -1.46
N PHE A 25 19.62 5.23 -1.80
CA PHE A 25 20.13 5.42 -3.16
C PHE A 25 21.45 4.71 -3.49
N GLY A 26 22.03 3.91 -2.58
CA GLY A 26 23.36 3.32 -2.76
C GLY A 26 23.48 1.80 -2.56
N TRP A 27 22.40 1.02 -2.60
CA TRP A 27 22.42 -0.37 -2.11
C TRP A 27 22.45 -1.41 -3.21
N GLY A 28 23.48 -2.23 -3.17
CA GLY A 28 23.59 -3.49 -3.89
C GLY A 28 22.71 -4.60 -3.28
N GLN A 29 22.48 -5.60 -4.03
CA GLN A 29 21.39 -6.56 -4.08
C GLN A 29 21.02 -7.38 -2.81
N ASP A 30 21.64 -7.26 -1.63
CA ASP A 30 21.46 -8.36 -0.65
C ASP A 30 21.19 -8.00 0.82
N GLU A 31 21.14 -6.74 1.24
CA GLU A 31 20.88 -6.46 2.67
C GLU A 31 20.00 -5.23 2.92
N LEU A 32 18.95 -5.41 3.73
CA LEU A 32 18.31 -4.29 4.43
C LEU A 32 19.35 -3.57 5.31
N PRO A 33 19.27 -2.24 5.44
CA PRO A 33 20.21 -1.49 6.28
C PRO A 33 20.39 -2.10 7.66
N GLU A 34 21.63 -2.19 8.13
CA GLU A 34 21.94 -2.65 9.50
C GLU A 34 21.21 -1.80 10.57
N GLN A 35 20.85 -0.56 10.21
CA GLN A 35 20.01 0.33 11.01
C GLN A 35 18.59 -0.23 11.17
N ALA A 36 17.99 -0.73 10.09
CA ALA A 36 16.68 -1.39 10.15
C ALA A 36 16.73 -2.72 10.93
N ARG A 37 17.91 -3.38 10.97
CA ARG A 37 18.16 -4.55 11.83
C ARG A 37 18.35 -4.15 13.30
N ARG A 38 18.99 -3.02 13.61
CA ARG A 38 19.21 -2.55 15.00
C ARG A 38 17.94 -2.04 15.64
N ASP A 39 17.06 -1.37 14.88
CA ASP A 39 15.78 -0.90 15.40
C ASP A 39 14.82 -2.06 15.72
N ARG A 40 15.02 -3.24 15.09
CA ARG A 40 14.30 -4.49 15.41
C ARG A 40 14.51 -4.95 16.85
N ASN A 41 15.68 -4.75 17.41
CA ASN A 41 16.07 -5.24 18.73
C ASN A 41 15.94 -4.19 19.84
N SER A 42 15.58 -2.96 19.51
CA SER A 42 15.57 -1.89 20.52
C SER A 42 14.43 -2.01 21.52
N GLY A 43 13.41 -2.84 21.24
CA GLY A 43 12.31 -3.10 22.18
C GLY A 43 11.66 -1.82 22.69
N ILE A 44 11.64 -0.75 21.88
CA ILE A 44 11.07 0.54 22.29
C ILE A 44 9.56 0.33 22.45
N VAL A 45 9.17 0.10 23.69
CA VAL A 45 7.78 0.13 24.12
C VAL A 45 7.40 1.58 24.28
N TYR A 46 6.68 2.14 23.32
CA TYR A 46 6.05 3.43 23.52
C TYR A 46 4.87 3.27 24.48
N PRO A 47 4.80 4.03 25.58
CA PRO A 47 3.60 4.09 26.38
C PRO A 47 2.43 4.53 25.50
N SER A 48 1.24 3.98 25.73
CA SER A 48 0.05 4.24 24.91
C SER A 48 -0.30 5.75 24.76
N CYS A 49 0.00 6.55 25.77
CA CYS A 49 -0.17 8.00 25.72
C CYS A 49 0.86 8.73 24.85
N GLU A 50 2.09 8.22 24.71
CA GLU A 50 3.09 8.80 23.80
C GLU A 50 2.82 8.43 22.34
N LEU A 51 2.26 7.25 22.09
CA LEU A 51 1.77 6.85 20.79
C LEU A 51 0.62 7.77 20.32
N GLN A 52 -0.37 8.03 21.16
CA GLN A 52 -1.46 8.94 20.83
C GLN A 52 -0.98 10.35 20.45
N GLN A 53 0.02 10.89 21.16
CA GLN A 53 0.60 12.20 20.83
C GLN A 53 1.47 12.20 19.56
N LEU A 54 2.08 11.07 19.21
CA LEU A 54 2.85 10.92 17.97
C LEU A 54 1.95 10.74 16.75
N MET A 55 0.74 10.23 16.94
CA MET A 55 -0.23 9.96 15.89
C MET A 55 -0.98 11.21 15.39
N GLU A 56 -0.98 12.30 16.15
CA GLU A 56 -1.65 13.53 15.72
C GLU A 56 -1.02 14.16 14.48
N PHE A 57 0.28 13.94 14.21
CA PHE A 57 0.97 14.47 13.02
C PHE A 57 2.14 13.59 12.60
N ILE A 58 1.87 12.59 11.77
CA ILE A 58 2.95 11.78 11.17
C ILE A 58 3.57 12.57 10.03
N ALA A 59 4.88 12.79 10.09
CA ALA A 59 5.61 13.46 9.03
C ALA A 59 5.60 12.64 7.74
N VAL A 60 5.22 13.27 6.63
CA VAL A 60 5.12 12.62 5.32
C VAL A 60 6.28 13.04 4.44
N ALA A 61 7.07 12.05 3.99
CA ALA A 61 8.07 12.27 2.94
C ALA A 61 7.38 12.17 1.57
N ASN A 62 7.81 12.97 0.60
CA ASN A 62 7.38 12.84 -0.80
C ASN A 62 8.41 11.97 -1.56
N PRO A 63 8.16 10.67 -1.75
CA PRO A 63 9.09 9.78 -2.43
C PRO A 63 9.04 9.89 -3.96
N LEU A 64 8.08 10.64 -4.52
CA LEU A 64 7.91 10.72 -5.97
C LEU A 64 9.10 11.39 -6.61
N PRO A 65 9.83 10.72 -7.55
CA PRO A 65 11.02 11.30 -8.16
C PRO A 65 10.69 12.58 -8.94
N ALA A 66 11.46 13.65 -8.70
CA ALA A 66 11.29 14.92 -9.40
C ALA A 66 11.49 14.80 -10.94
N THR A 67 12.10 13.71 -11.40
CA THR A 67 12.27 13.40 -12.82
C THR A 67 11.03 12.83 -13.50
N PHE A 68 10.03 12.39 -12.73
CA PHE A 68 8.77 11.91 -13.26
C PHE A 68 7.97 13.06 -13.87
N LYS A 69 7.40 12.83 -15.05
CA LYS A 69 6.64 13.82 -15.81
C LYS A 69 5.14 13.56 -15.69
N GLU A 70 4.35 14.63 -15.76
CA GLU A 70 2.88 14.60 -15.76
C GLU A 70 2.31 13.81 -14.54
N THR A 71 2.99 13.91 -13.42
CA THR A 71 2.56 13.29 -12.16
C THR A 71 1.36 14.02 -11.59
N LYS A 72 0.57 13.30 -10.81
CA LYS A 72 -0.49 13.86 -9.99
C LYS A 72 -0.09 13.82 -8.52
N GLU A 73 -0.84 14.55 -7.71
CA GLU A 73 -0.72 14.48 -6.27
C GLU A 73 -0.91 13.03 -5.79
N ASN A 74 0.03 12.56 -4.97
CA ASN A 74 -0.08 11.24 -4.39
C ASN A 74 -1.02 11.29 -3.17
N ARG A 75 -2.24 10.79 -3.35
CA ARG A 75 -3.30 10.76 -2.34
C ARG A 75 -4.26 9.61 -2.54
N ILE A 76 -4.95 9.22 -1.48
CA ILE A 76 -6.12 8.35 -1.55
C ILE A 76 -7.35 9.22 -1.84
N ILE A 77 -8.18 8.79 -2.78
CA ILE A 77 -9.46 9.43 -3.13
C ILE A 77 -10.55 8.64 -2.41
N ASP A 78 -11.22 9.26 -1.43
CA ASP A 78 -12.28 8.63 -0.63
C ASP A 78 -13.44 9.62 -0.37
N PRO A 79 -14.18 10.02 -1.41
CA PRO A 79 -15.25 11.03 -1.29
C PRO A 79 -16.41 10.55 -0.41
N GLY A 80 -16.58 9.24 -0.25
CA GLY A 80 -17.62 8.63 0.60
C GLY A 80 -17.18 8.40 2.04
N LEU A 81 -15.98 8.83 2.43
CA LEU A 81 -15.41 8.60 3.77
C LEU A 81 -15.46 7.14 4.20
N SER A 82 -15.27 6.23 3.25
CA SER A 82 -15.39 4.78 3.45
C SER A 82 -14.33 4.21 4.39
N LEU A 83 -13.20 4.91 4.55
CA LEU A 83 -12.12 4.55 5.47
C LEU A 83 -12.28 5.14 6.88
N GLN A 84 -13.31 5.96 7.16
CA GLN A 84 -13.42 6.67 8.44
C GLN A 84 -13.46 5.72 9.64
N GLY A 85 -14.23 4.63 9.55
CA GLY A 85 -14.29 3.61 10.62
C GLY A 85 -12.96 2.89 10.85
N PHE A 86 -12.17 2.71 9.78
CA PHE A 86 -10.83 2.15 9.88
C PHE A 86 -9.84 3.15 10.52
N TRP A 87 -9.85 4.42 10.11
CA TRP A 87 -9.01 5.46 10.71
C TRP A 87 -9.25 5.59 12.21
N LYS A 88 -10.50 5.53 12.65
CA LYS A 88 -10.85 5.54 14.08
C LYS A 88 -10.23 4.38 14.85
N LYS A 89 -10.20 3.18 14.28
CA LYS A 89 -9.53 2.03 14.91
C LYS A 89 -8.03 2.23 14.98
N LEU A 90 -7.44 2.78 13.94
CA LEU A 90 -6.00 3.06 13.86
C LEU A 90 -5.59 4.17 14.84
N GLU A 91 -6.40 5.21 15.01
CA GLU A 91 -6.20 6.28 16.00
C GLU A 91 -6.22 5.74 17.44
N THR A 92 -7.18 4.88 17.76
CA THR A 92 -7.32 4.36 19.13
C THR A 92 -6.32 3.26 19.48
N LEU A 93 -5.92 2.46 18.50
CA LEU A 93 -4.99 1.31 18.64
C LEU A 93 -5.18 0.49 19.92
N SER A 94 -6.43 0.30 20.35
CA SER A 94 -6.76 -0.42 21.58
C SER A 94 -6.56 -1.93 21.46
N HIS A 95 -6.45 -2.45 20.23
CA HIS A 95 -6.28 -3.86 19.88
C HIS A 95 -5.58 -3.98 18.52
N PRO A 96 -5.19 -5.18 18.06
CA PRO A 96 -4.58 -5.34 16.74
C PRO A 96 -5.50 -4.84 15.63
N VAL A 97 -4.98 -3.92 14.81
CA VAL A 97 -5.65 -3.42 13.59
C VAL A 97 -5.11 -4.17 12.39
N ARG A 98 -5.97 -4.99 11.76
CA ARG A 98 -5.58 -5.94 10.73
C ARG A 98 -5.80 -5.40 9.33
N ILE A 99 -4.73 -5.34 8.56
CA ILE A 99 -4.74 -4.99 7.14
C ILE A 99 -4.42 -6.25 6.34
N VAL A 100 -5.26 -6.58 5.37
CA VAL A 100 -5.01 -7.70 4.44
C VAL A 100 -4.86 -7.14 3.04
N HIS A 101 -3.66 -7.26 2.47
CA HIS A 101 -3.35 -6.81 1.11
C HIS A 101 -3.41 -8.00 0.15
N ILE A 102 -4.43 -8.04 -0.69
CA ILE A 102 -4.61 -9.07 -1.70
C ILE A 102 -4.30 -8.54 -3.09
N GLY A 103 -3.78 -9.40 -3.97
CA GLY A 103 -3.46 -8.98 -5.33
C GLY A 103 -2.78 -10.05 -6.17
N ASP A 104 -2.15 -9.60 -7.22
CA ASP A 104 -1.46 -10.41 -8.20
C ASP A 104 0.03 -10.67 -7.85
N SER A 105 0.87 -10.87 -8.89
CA SER A 105 2.31 -11.11 -8.72
C SER A 105 3.07 -9.92 -8.13
N HIS A 106 2.58 -8.69 -8.27
CA HIS A 106 3.19 -7.51 -7.67
C HIS A 106 3.06 -7.55 -6.14
N VAL A 107 1.93 -8.03 -5.63
CA VAL A 107 1.71 -8.27 -4.20
C VAL A 107 2.44 -9.55 -3.76
N ARG A 108 2.38 -10.65 -4.57
CA ARG A 108 3.02 -11.93 -4.25
C ARG A 108 4.54 -11.84 -4.13
N GLY A 109 5.17 -10.89 -4.83
CA GLY A 109 6.60 -10.61 -4.72
C GLY A 109 7.03 -10.08 -3.35
N HIS A 110 6.11 -9.70 -2.52
CA HIS A 110 6.22 -9.21 -1.14
C HIS A 110 6.93 -7.86 -0.97
N VAL A 111 7.81 -7.41 -1.84
CA VAL A 111 8.61 -6.19 -1.63
C VAL A 111 7.72 -4.95 -1.47
N PHE A 112 6.82 -4.69 -2.43
CA PHE A 112 5.89 -3.56 -2.38
C PHE A 112 5.04 -3.53 -1.09
N PRO A 113 4.27 -4.59 -0.78
CA PRO A 113 3.44 -4.58 0.42
C PRO A 113 4.27 -4.70 1.72
N TYR A 114 5.46 -5.30 1.67
CA TYR A 114 6.33 -5.38 2.84
C TYR A 114 6.89 -4.01 3.25
N VAL A 115 7.24 -3.16 2.27
CA VAL A 115 7.64 -1.77 2.56
C VAL A 115 6.49 -1.04 3.25
N MET A 116 5.27 -1.15 2.72
CA MET A 116 4.07 -0.57 3.36
C MET A 116 3.89 -1.07 4.80
N ARG A 117 3.99 -2.40 5.01
CA ARG A 117 3.94 -3.02 6.34
C ARG A 117 4.97 -2.40 7.29
N ARG A 118 6.24 -2.34 6.87
CA ARG A 118 7.34 -1.84 7.73
C ARG A 118 7.16 -0.38 8.09
N GLN A 119 6.70 0.45 7.16
CA GLN A 119 6.42 1.86 7.44
C GLN A 119 5.28 2.00 8.46
N LEU A 120 4.18 1.27 8.29
CA LEU A 120 3.08 1.31 9.26
C LEU A 120 3.47 0.76 10.64
N GLU A 121 4.30 -0.29 10.71
CA GLU A 121 4.85 -0.80 11.97
C GLU A 121 5.75 0.25 12.64
N ASN A 122 6.49 1.05 11.88
CA ASN A 122 7.30 2.14 12.42
C ASN A 122 6.45 3.29 12.94
N ASP A 123 5.37 3.65 12.24
CA ASP A 123 4.51 4.78 12.61
C ASP A 123 3.60 4.44 13.80
N PHE A 124 3.01 3.25 13.80
CA PHE A 124 1.98 2.84 14.74
C PHE A 124 2.44 1.78 15.77
N GLY A 125 3.72 1.43 15.74
CA GLY A 125 4.33 0.44 16.62
C GLY A 125 4.24 -1.00 16.09
N ASN A 126 5.28 -1.78 16.38
CA ASN A 126 5.48 -3.15 15.90
C ASN A 126 5.12 -4.23 16.92
N GLN A 127 4.49 -3.87 18.04
CA GLN A 127 4.22 -4.79 19.15
C GLN A 127 3.15 -5.85 18.83
N ALA A 128 2.27 -5.56 17.85
CA ALA A 128 1.20 -6.47 17.44
C ALA A 128 1.71 -7.70 16.69
N VAL A 129 2.96 -7.71 16.23
CA VAL A 129 3.54 -8.79 15.44
C VAL A 129 4.88 -9.24 16.01
N LEU A 130 5.18 -10.54 15.86
CA LEU A 130 6.53 -11.03 16.04
C LEU A 130 7.38 -10.52 14.87
N ASP A 131 8.58 -10.01 15.18
CA ASP A 131 9.50 -9.54 14.15
C ASP A 131 10.01 -10.74 13.34
N MET A 132 9.34 -10.97 12.23
CA MET A 132 9.71 -12.00 11.27
C MET A 132 9.95 -11.35 9.90
N GLU A 133 11.10 -11.62 9.35
CA GLU A 133 11.41 -11.18 7.98
C GLU A 133 10.48 -11.85 6.98
N VAL A 134 9.71 -11.03 6.25
CA VAL A 134 8.87 -11.52 5.16
C VAL A 134 9.72 -11.60 3.89
N THR A 135 10.16 -12.79 3.55
CA THR A 135 10.90 -13.03 2.32
C THR A 135 9.97 -13.44 1.18
N TYR A 136 10.45 -13.38 -0.06
CA TYR A 136 9.72 -13.84 -1.25
C TYR A 136 9.18 -15.29 -1.13
N ARG A 137 9.80 -16.12 -0.31
CA ARG A 137 9.43 -17.54 -0.13
C ARG A 137 8.46 -17.78 1.03
N THR A 138 8.14 -16.77 1.82
CA THR A 138 7.22 -16.90 2.96
C THR A 138 5.76 -16.84 2.52
N SER A 139 4.85 -17.17 3.44
CA SER A 139 3.41 -17.04 3.23
C SER A 139 2.93 -15.59 3.13
N GLY A 140 3.72 -14.61 3.58
CA GLY A 140 3.31 -13.22 3.70
C GLY A 140 2.41 -12.93 4.92
N LEU A 141 2.09 -13.95 5.70
CA LEU A 141 1.28 -13.79 6.91
C LEU A 141 2.12 -13.20 8.05
N ALA A 142 1.56 -12.22 8.74
CA ALA A 142 2.11 -11.73 10.00
C ALA A 142 1.83 -12.73 11.12
N HIS A 143 2.75 -12.86 12.07
CA HIS A 143 2.57 -13.66 13.29
C HIS A 143 2.14 -12.72 14.41
N GLU A 144 0.86 -12.76 14.76
CA GLU A 144 0.27 -11.86 15.75
C GLU A 144 0.68 -12.20 17.17
N THR A 145 0.90 -11.17 17.98
CA THR A 145 1.16 -11.30 19.43
C THR A 145 -0.11 -11.10 20.27
N GLY A 146 -1.18 -10.59 19.66
CA GLY A 146 -2.40 -10.17 20.35
C GLY A 146 -2.31 -8.80 21.04
N ARG A 147 -1.15 -8.11 20.96
CA ARG A 147 -1.00 -6.75 21.48
C ARG A 147 -1.58 -5.73 20.50
N ALA A 148 -1.84 -4.52 21.00
CA ALA A 148 -2.22 -3.38 20.16
C ALA A 148 -1.12 -3.04 19.13
N GLY A 149 -1.51 -2.54 17.97
CA GLY A 149 -0.63 -2.18 16.87
C GLY A 149 -1.17 -2.62 15.52
N VAL A 150 -0.41 -2.38 14.46
CA VAL A 150 -0.77 -2.78 13.11
C VAL A 150 -0.31 -4.20 12.81
N VAL A 151 -1.22 -4.99 12.22
CA VAL A 151 -0.95 -6.32 11.68
C VAL A 151 -1.21 -6.29 10.18
N TYR A 152 -0.19 -6.55 9.36
CA TYR A 152 -0.30 -6.46 7.92
C TYR A 152 -0.01 -7.82 7.26
N HIS A 153 -1.03 -8.42 6.68
CA HIS A 153 -0.94 -9.69 5.95
C HIS A 153 -0.87 -9.47 4.45
N ILE A 154 -0.05 -10.26 3.76
CA ILE A 154 0.22 -10.17 2.33
C ILE A 154 -0.23 -11.45 1.65
N LEU A 155 -1.30 -11.39 0.86
CA LEU A 155 -1.89 -12.52 0.16
C LEU A 155 -1.94 -12.27 -1.36
N GLY A 156 -0.80 -12.36 -2.02
CA GLY A 156 -0.69 -12.25 -3.46
C GLY A 156 -0.68 -13.60 -4.18
N ALA A 157 -1.10 -13.62 -5.45
CA ALA A 157 -1.07 -14.80 -6.30
C ALA A 157 -0.54 -14.49 -7.70
N ASN A 158 0.47 -15.23 -8.16
CA ASN A 158 1.07 -15.03 -9.47
C ASN A 158 0.02 -15.18 -10.59
N GLY A 159 -0.04 -14.20 -11.49
CA GLY A 159 -0.96 -14.21 -12.63
C GLY A 159 -2.44 -14.01 -12.26
N ALA A 160 -2.76 -13.71 -11.01
CA ALA A 160 -4.13 -13.55 -10.57
C ALA A 160 -4.80 -12.33 -11.22
N THR A 161 -6.06 -12.52 -11.59
CA THR A 161 -7.07 -11.50 -11.85
C THR A 161 -8.08 -11.50 -10.71
N CYS A 162 -8.95 -10.50 -10.62
CA CYS A 162 -10.06 -10.52 -9.68
C CYS A 162 -10.87 -11.82 -9.79
N ALA A 163 -11.14 -12.30 -11.01
CA ALA A 163 -11.87 -13.55 -11.25
C ALA A 163 -11.13 -14.78 -10.73
N THR A 164 -9.83 -14.90 -11.03
CA THR A 164 -9.06 -16.09 -10.65
C THR A 164 -8.63 -16.08 -9.18
N PHE A 165 -8.64 -14.93 -8.54
CA PHE A 165 -8.41 -14.82 -7.09
C PHE A 165 -9.64 -15.23 -6.29
N SER A 166 -10.86 -15.03 -6.80
CA SER A 166 -12.15 -15.25 -6.12
C SER A 166 -12.49 -16.75 -5.96
N THR A 167 -11.55 -17.54 -5.41
CA THR A 167 -11.85 -18.93 -5.06
C THR A 167 -12.32 -19.03 -3.60
N PRO A 168 -13.16 -20.02 -3.24
CA PRO A 168 -13.63 -20.21 -1.86
C PRO A 168 -12.48 -20.31 -0.85
N GLU A 169 -11.38 -20.96 -1.22
CA GLU A 169 -10.21 -21.16 -0.37
C GLU A 169 -9.53 -19.83 -0.04
N ARG A 170 -9.30 -18.97 -1.06
CA ARG A 170 -8.64 -17.67 -0.89
C ARG A 170 -9.54 -16.67 -0.17
N ILE A 171 -10.82 -16.64 -0.52
CA ILE A 171 -11.79 -15.81 0.21
C ILE A 171 -11.87 -16.26 1.67
N GLY A 172 -11.94 -17.57 1.93
CA GLY A 172 -11.93 -18.12 3.28
C GLY A 172 -10.64 -17.81 4.05
N GLU A 173 -9.49 -17.72 3.37
CA GLU A 173 -8.22 -17.30 3.98
C GLU A 173 -8.28 -15.83 4.43
N VAL A 174 -8.76 -14.93 3.58
CA VAL A 174 -8.94 -13.50 3.94
C VAL A 174 -9.92 -13.35 5.10
N ILE A 175 -11.07 -14.05 5.07
CA ILE A 175 -12.09 -13.97 6.12
C ILE A 175 -11.53 -14.43 7.48
N ARG A 176 -10.74 -15.50 7.51
CA ARG A 176 -10.14 -16.01 8.75
C ARG A 176 -9.18 -15.02 9.42
N LEU A 177 -8.59 -14.11 8.65
CA LEU A 177 -7.72 -13.06 9.17
C LEU A 177 -8.50 -11.91 9.82
N ASN A 178 -9.82 -11.88 9.68
CA ASN A 178 -10.70 -10.87 10.26
C ASN A 178 -10.19 -9.43 10.07
N PRO A 179 -10.05 -8.96 8.80
CA PRO A 179 -9.44 -7.68 8.48
C PRO A 179 -10.30 -6.48 8.91
N ASP A 180 -9.63 -5.39 9.29
CA ASP A 180 -10.21 -4.05 9.43
C ASP A 180 -10.12 -3.25 8.13
N LEU A 181 -9.09 -3.55 7.31
CA LEU A 181 -8.92 -3.00 5.98
C LEU A 181 -8.48 -4.11 5.00
N ILE A 182 -9.12 -4.15 3.83
CA ILE A 182 -8.69 -4.97 2.70
C ILE A 182 -8.19 -4.07 1.59
N ILE A 183 -6.92 -4.26 1.17
CA ILE A 183 -6.34 -3.57 0.02
C ILE A 183 -6.42 -4.51 -1.19
N LEU A 184 -7.01 -4.02 -2.29
CA LEU A 184 -7.23 -4.77 -3.53
C LEU A 184 -6.28 -4.25 -4.62
N SER A 185 -5.27 -5.04 -5.02
CA SER A 185 -4.25 -4.64 -6.01
C SER A 185 -4.21 -5.61 -7.18
N PHE A 186 -5.07 -5.38 -8.17
CA PHE A 186 -5.20 -6.16 -9.39
C PHE A 186 -5.05 -5.26 -10.63
N GLY A 187 -5.44 -5.74 -11.81
CA GLY A 187 -5.51 -4.96 -13.04
C GLY A 187 -4.38 -5.26 -14.03
N THR A 188 -3.17 -5.61 -13.59
CA THR A 188 -2.06 -5.91 -14.50
C THR A 188 -2.37 -7.11 -15.39
N ASN A 189 -2.90 -8.19 -14.84
CA ASN A 189 -3.22 -9.41 -15.59
C ASN A 189 -4.48 -9.27 -16.45
N GLU A 190 -5.45 -8.50 -16.01
CA GLU A 190 -6.61 -8.11 -16.79
C GLU A 190 -6.16 -7.37 -18.06
N ALA A 191 -5.21 -6.42 -17.94
CA ALA A 191 -4.64 -5.71 -19.08
C ALA A 191 -3.82 -6.61 -20.01
N HIS A 192 -3.26 -7.73 -19.52
CA HIS A 192 -2.47 -8.68 -20.30
C HIS A 192 -3.29 -9.78 -20.95
N GLY A 193 -4.56 -9.92 -20.65
CA GLY A 193 -5.47 -10.85 -21.30
C GLY A 193 -5.49 -10.67 -22.83
N ARG A 194 -5.81 -11.72 -23.59
CA ARG A 194 -5.89 -11.64 -25.06
C ARG A 194 -6.91 -10.62 -25.53
N ARG A 195 -8.04 -10.55 -24.82
CA ARG A 195 -9.09 -9.56 -25.01
C ARG A 195 -9.45 -8.99 -23.65
N TYR A 196 -9.53 -7.69 -23.57
CA TYR A 196 -10.02 -7.02 -22.38
C TYR A 196 -11.49 -6.64 -22.58
N SER A 197 -12.32 -6.97 -21.60
CA SER A 197 -13.72 -6.57 -21.52
C SER A 197 -13.93 -5.85 -20.17
N SER A 198 -14.31 -4.58 -20.21
CA SER A 198 -14.63 -3.81 -19.00
C SER A 198 -15.83 -4.39 -18.25
N ALA A 199 -16.80 -4.94 -18.97
CA ALA A 199 -17.98 -5.58 -18.37
C ALA A 199 -17.60 -6.85 -17.59
N GLU A 200 -16.75 -7.72 -18.18
CA GLU A 200 -16.29 -8.94 -17.51
C GLU A 200 -15.39 -8.60 -16.32
N HIS A 201 -14.50 -7.62 -16.46
CA HIS A 201 -13.65 -7.16 -15.36
C HIS A 201 -14.48 -6.61 -14.20
N LYS A 202 -15.45 -5.73 -14.51
CA LYS A 202 -16.37 -5.17 -13.51
C LYS A 202 -17.19 -6.27 -12.82
N ALA A 203 -17.70 -7.24 -13.55
CA ALA A 203 -18.43 -8.37 -12.97
C ALA A 203 -17.54 -9.22 -12.03
N ALA A 204 -16.26 -9.44 -12.39
CA ALA A 204 -15.30 -10.14 -11.54
C ALA A 204 -14.99 -9.35 -10.25
N MET A 205 -14.82 -8.02 -10.35
CA MET A 205 -14.64 -7.16 -9.19
C MET A 205 -15.86 -7.18 -8.27
N TYR A 206 -17.09 -7.18 -8.82
CA TYR A 206 -18.32 -7.31 -8.03
C TYR A 206 -18.39 -8.65 -7.30
N SER A 207 -18.06 -9.76 -7.97
CA SER A 207 -18.03 -11.08 -7.34
C SER A 207 -17.05 -11.12 -6.17
N LEU A 208 -15.82 -10.59 -6.37
CA LEU A 208 -14.79 -10.52 -5.33
C LEU A 208 -15.25 -9.65 -4.17
N LEU A 209 -15.70 -8.43 -4.44
CA LEU A 209 -16.13 -7.48 -3.41
C LEU A 209 -17.32 -8.02 -2.60
N THR A 210 -18.31 -8.62 -3.26
CA THR A 210 -19.48 -9.20 -2.61
C THR A 210 -19.10 -10.33 -1.66
N ALA A 211 -18.22 -11.24 -2.12
CA ALA A 211 -17.75 -12.35 -1.29
C ALA A 211 -16.98 -11.85 -0.05
N LEU A 212 -16.10 -10.85 -0.23
CA LEU A 212 -15.35 -10.25 0.87
C LEU A 212 -16.23 -9.47 1.84
N ARG A 213 -17.17 -8.64 1.35
CA ARG A 213 -18.11 -7.90 2.19
C ARG A 213 -19.01 -8.82 3.00
N SER A 214 -19.45 -9.93 2.40
CA SER A 214 -20.27 -10.94 3.11
C SER A 214 -19.52 -11.58 4.27
N GLY A 215 -18.22 -11.88 4.10
CA GLY A 215 -17.41 -12.52 5.13
C GLY A 215 -16.73 -11.55 6.11
N CYS A 216 -16.54 -10.28 5.69
CA CYS A 216 -15.87 -9.23 6.46
C CYS A 216 -16.73 -7.95 6.48
N PRO A 217 -17.92 -7.97 7.11
CA PRO A 217 -18.91 -6.87 7.00
C PRO A 217 -18.40 -5.54 7.60
N ASN A 218 -17.42 -5.58 8.49
CA ASN A 218 -16.86 -4.41 9.17
C ASN A 218 -15.52 -3.94 8.57
N ALA A 219 -15.05 -4.60 7.51
CA ALA A 219 -13.80 -4.21 6.85
C ALA A 219 -14.04 -3.01 5.92
N ALA A 220 -13.11 -2.07 5.95
CA ALA A 220 -12.98 -1.05 4.93
C ALA A 220 -12.25 -1.61 3.69
N PHE A 221 -12.38 -0.93 2.54
CA PHE A 221 -11.76 -1.37 1.30
C PHE A 221 -11.01 -0.25 0.62
N LEU A 222 -9.77 -0.52 0.21
CA LEU A 222 -8.93 0.36 -0.60
C LEU A 222 -8.60 -0.34 -1.92
N LEU A 223 -9.05 0.19 -3.03
CA LEU A 223 -8.68 -0.28 -4.37
C LEU A 223 -7.43 0.45 -4.84
N THR A 224 -6.49 -0.27 -5.47
CA THR A 224 -5.31 0.35 -6.11
C THR A 224 -5.30 0.05 -7.59
N THR A 225 -4.95 1.05 -8.43
CA THR A 225 -4.80 0.81 -9.87
C THR A 225 -3.42 0.22 -10.18
N PRO A 226 -3.27 -0.56 -11.29
CA PRO A 226 -1.98 -1.13 -11.68
C PRO A 226 -0.97 -0.04 -12.06
N PRO A 227 0.34 -0.25 -11.84
CA PRO A 227 1.38 0.76 -12.09
C PRO A 227 1.63 1.05 -13.58
N GLY A 228 1.06 0.26 -14.47
CA GLY A 228 1.37 0.24 -15.90
C GLY A 228 2.43 -0.80 -16.27
N ALA A 229 2.38 -1.28 -17.50
CA ALA A 229 3.28 -2.31 -18.01
C ALA A 229 3.43 -2.26 -19.53
N TYR A 230 4.39 -3.01 -20.06
CA TYR A 230 4.57 -3.22 -21.49
C TYR A 230 4.02 -4.58 -21.90
N VAL A 231 3.59 -4.69 -23.16
CA VAL A 231 3.13 -5.94 -23.77
C VAL A 231 3.93 -6.24 -25.05
N ARG A 232 4.09 -7.51 -25.39
CA ARG A 232 4.70 -7.92 -26.66
C ARG A 232 3.76 -7.61 -27.82
N ASN A 233 4.29 -6.98 -28.87
CA ASN A 233 3.58 -6.67 -30.09
C ASN A 233 4.30 -7.25 -31.32
N GLY A 234 4.26 -8.53 -31.46
CA GLY A 234 4.86 -9.26 -32.59
C GLY A 234 6.32 -8.86 -32.84
N ARG A 235 6.62 -8.43 -34.09
CA ARG A 235 7.97 -8.01 -34.51
C ARG A 235 8.39 -6.63 -33.97
N GLN A 236 7.46 -5.83 -33.48
CA GLN A 236 7.77 -4.49 -32.93
C GLN A 236 8.38 -4.56 -31.53
N GLY A 237 8.52 -5.76 -30.95
CA GLY A 237 9.06 -5.93 -29.62
C GLY A 237 8.05 -5.61 -28.53
N ARG A 238 8.44 -4.78 -27.54
CA ARG A 238 7.57 -4.38 -26.42
C ARG A 238 7.06 -2.97 -26.64
N ILE A 239 5.75 -2.81 -26.50
CA ILE A 239 5.05 -1.51 -26.49
C ILE A 239 4.38 -1.29 -25.14
N ILE A 240 4.11 -0.03 -24.78
CA ILE A 240 3.26 0.28 -23.63
C ILE A 240 1.91 -0.42 -23.84
N ASN A 241 1.42 -1.13 -22.83
CA ASN A 241 0.19 -1.89 -22.95
C ASN A 241 -1.01 -0.94 -23.19
N PRO A 242 -1.63 -1.00 -24.38
CA PRO A 242 -2.71 -0.07 -24.74
C PRO A 242 -4.01 -0.35 -23.96
N ARG A 243 -4.12 -1.47 -23.26
CA ARG A 243 -5.32 -1.85 -22.50
C ARG A 243 -5.29 -1.34 -21.06
N THR A 244 -4.12 -1.05 -20.50
CA THR A 244 -4.00 -0.54 -19.12
C THR A 244 -4.90 0.66 -18.84
N PRO A 245 -4.98 1.69 -19.72
CA PRO A 245 -5.89 2.81 -19.47
C PRO A 245 -7.37 2.43 -19.37
N SER A 246 -7.80 1.41 -20.12
CA SER A 246 -9.18 0.91 -20.04
C SER A 246 -9.45 0.14 -18.76
N VAL A 247 -8.46 -0.64 -18.28
CA VAL A 247 -8.51 -1.32 -16.98
C VAL A 247 -8.64 -0.30 -15.88
N VAL A 248 -7.72 0.67 -15.82
CA VAL A 248 -7.73 1.75 -14.81
C VAL A 248 -9.04 2.52 -14.80
N ASN A 249 -9.59 2.85 -15.98
CA ASN A 249 -10.89 3.52 -16.05
C ASN A 249 -12.03 2.65 -15.49
N THR A 250 -12.00 1.33 -15.73
CA THR A 250 -12.99 0.42 -15.14
C THR A 250 -12.89 0.38 -13.63
N GLU A 251 -11.67 0.34 -13.09
CA GLU A 251 -11.42 0.34 -11.64
C GLU A 251 -11.86 1.64 -10.97
N ARG A 252 -11.61 2.80 -11.59
CA ARG A 252 -12.09 4.10 -11.11
C ARG A 252 -13.62 4.15 -11.03
N LEU A 253 -14.30 3.81 -12.13
CA LEU A 253 -15.77 3.78 -12.15
C LEU A 253 -16.33 2.78 -11.15
N PHE A 254 -15.67 1.63 -10.98
CA PHE A 254 -16.08 0.63 -10.00
C PHE A 254 -15.92 1.15 -8.56
N ALA A 255 -14.80 1.83 -8.25
CA ALA A 255 -14.58 2.44 -6.94
C ALA A 255 -15.66 3.49 -6.62
N GLU A 256 -15.95 4.38 -7.58
CA GLU A 256 -16.98 5.41 -7.46
C GLU A 256 -18.37 4.79 -7.22
N GLU A 257 -18.80 3.85 -8.05
CA GLU A 257 -20.11 3.20 -7.95
C GLU A 257 -20.31 2.40 -6.65
N ASN A 258 -19.22 1.86 -6.08
CA ASN A 258 -19.27 1.05 -4.86
C ASN A 258 -18.83 1.83 -3.61
N GLN A 259 -18.55 3.12 -3.75
CA GLN A 259 -18.08 4.00 -2.67
C GLN A 259 -16.84 3.42 -1.97
N LEU A 260 -15.86 2.99 -2.76
CA LEU A 260 -14.58 2.50 -2.26
C LEU A 260 -13.54 3.61 -2.27
N ALA A 261 -12.65 3.59 -1.31
CA ALA A 261 -11.42 4.36 -1.40
C ALA A 261 -10.55 3.86 -2.56
N LEU A 262 -9.89 4.79 -3.25
CA LEU A 262 -9.05 4.51 -4.41
C LEU A 262 -7.68 5.15 -4.28
N TRP A 263 -6.62 4.37 -4.45
CA TRP A 263 -5.27 4.86 -4.72
C TRP A 263 -4.92 4.65 -6.19
N ASP A 264 -4.95 5.73 -6.96
CA ASP A 264 -4.76 5.68 -8.40
C ASP A 264 -3.28 5.81 -8.78
N LEU A 265 -2.49 4.77 -8.51
CA LEU A 265 -1.05 4.74 -8.79
C LEU A 265 -0.74 5.08 -10.26
N TYR A 266 -1.56 4.57 -11.20
CA TYR A 266 -1.32 4.83 -12.61
C TYR A 266 -1.31 6.30 -12.96
N ASP A 267 -2.28 7.07 -12.46
CA ASP A 267 -2.39 8.50 -12.73
C ASP A 267 -1.34 9.30 -11.94
N ILE A 268 -1.11 8.94 -10.69
CA ILE A 268 -0.10 9.55 -9.82
C ILE A 268 1.27 9.55 -10.51
N VAL A 269 1.65 8.46 -11.16
CA VAL A 269 2.96 8.33 -11.82
C VAL A 269 2.96 8.74 -13.30
N GLY A 270 1.95 9.50 -13.76
CA GLY A 270 1.93 10.14 -15.09
C GLY A 270 0.95 9.53 -16.09
N GLY A 271 0.11 8.60 -15.71
CA GLY A 271 -1.03 8.10 -16.48
C GLY A 271 -0.66 7.49 -17.84
N LYS A 272 -1.63 7.56 -18.77
CA LYS A 272 -1.55 6.93 -20.09
C LYS A 272 -0.28 7.29 -20.89
N GLN A 273 0.19 8.51 -20.75
CA GLN A 273 1.33 9.00 -21.57
C GLN A 273 2.67 8.73 -20.88
N TYR A 274 2.76 8.85 -19.58
CA TYR A 274 4.03 8.92 -18.87
C TYR A 274 4.27 7.81 -17.84
N ALA A 275 3.27 7.15 -17.27
CA ALA A 275 3.49 6.15 -16.23
C ALA A 275 4.59 5.14 -16.59
N CYS A 276 4.44 4.41 -17.71
CA CYS A 276 5.46 3.45 -18.13
C CYS A 276 6.80 4.09 -18.51
N ARG A 277 6.78 5.32 -19.05
CA ARG A 277 8.00 6.05 -19.44
C ARG A 277 8.77 6.51 -18.19
N ASN A 278 8.08 7.00 -17.18
CA ASN A 278 8.65 7.41 -15.91
C ASN A 278 9.32 6.22 -15.20
N TRP A 279 8.61 5.09 -15.08
CA TRP A 279 9.17 3.87 -14.54
C TRP A 279 10.38 3.36 -15.33
N ALA A 280 10.33 3.45 -16.67
CA ALA A 280 11.45 3.03 -17.52
C ALA A 280 12.66 3.95 -17.38
N ALA A 281 12.45 5.27 -17.30
CA ALA A 281 13.51 6.27 -17.10
C ALA A 281 14.18 6.10 -15.72
N ALA A 282 13.43 5.71 -14.71
CA ALA A 282 13.94 5.39 -13.37
C ALA A 282 14.58 3.98 -13.26
N HIS A 283 14.72 3.25 -14.37
CA HIS A 283 15.21 1.87 -14.37
C HIS A 283 14.45 0.92 -13.43
N ALA A 284 13.18 1.24 -13.15
CA ALA A 284 12.36 0.52 -12.18
C ALA A 284 11.79 -0.80 -12.69
N PHE A 285 11.79 -1.06 -14.00
CA PHE A 285 11.29 -2.31 -14.57
C PHE A 285 12.34 -3.40 -14.63
N GLN A 286 11.92 -4.65 -14.37
CA GLN A 286 12.67 -5.84 -14.75
C GLN A 286 12.73 -6.02 -16.29
N ARG A 287 13.49 -7.03 -16.76
CA ARG A 287 13.66 -7.32 -18.20
C ARG A 287 12.34 -7.60 -18.93
N ASP A 288 11.36 -8.15 -18.23
CA ASP A 288 10.04 -8.46 -18.80
C ASP A 288 9.16 -7.21 -19.02
N LYS A 289 9.52 -6.07 -18.42
CA LYS A 289 8.79 -4.80 -18.50
C LYS A 289 7.34 -4.90 -17.98
N ILE A 290 7.09 -5.87 -17.12
CA ILE A 290 5.82 -6.08 -16.40
C ILE A 290 6.10 -5.93 -14.91
N HIS A 291 7.07 -6.69 -14.41
CA HIS A 291 7.48 -6.64 -13.01
C HIS A 291 8.52 -5.53 -12.79
N PHE A 292 8.62 -5.11 -11.55
CA PHE A 292 9.53 -4.05 -11.13
C PHE A 292 10.80 -4.62 -10.51
N THR A 293 11.87 -3.84 -10.56
CA THR A 293 13.08 -4.09 -9.77
C THR A 293 12.74 -3.95 -8.28
N HIS A 294 13.65 -4.38 -7.43
CA HIS A 294 13.49 -4.21 -5.98
C HIS A 294 13.24 -2.73 -5.63
N ASP A 295 14.05 -1.81 -6.18
CA ASP A 295 13.89 -0.37 -5.94
C ASP A 295 12.58 0.18 -6.49
N GLY A 296 12.11 -0.33 -7.64
CA GLY A 296 10.81 0.03 -8.20
C GLY A 296 9.65 -0.37 -7.28
N TYR A 297 9.73 -1.54 -6.64
CA TYR A 297 8.74 -1.97 -5.66
C TYR A 297 8.85 -1.22 -4.33
N ILE A 298 10.07 -0.88 -3.89
CA ILE A 298 10.27 -0.03 -2.71
C ILE A 298 9.58 1.32 -2.94
N LEU A 299 9.81 1.94 -4.10
CA LEU A 299 9.17 3.22 -4.42
C LEU A 299 7.63 3.12 -4.41
N GLN A 300 7.05 2.05 -4.96
CA GLN A 300 5.59 1.85 -4.89
C GLN A 300 5.10 1.73 -3.45
N GLY A 301 5.80 1.01 -2.58
CA GLY A 301 5.47 0.88 -1.17
C GLY A 301 5.53 2.21 -0.42
N LEU A 302 6.56 3.01 -0.68
CA LEU A 302 6.71 4.36 -0.09
C LEU A 302 5.62 5.32 -0.58
N LEU A 303 5.23 5.24 -1.87
CA LEU A 303 4.14 6.04 -2.42
C LEU A 303 2.79 5.68 -1.78
N LEU A 304 2.49 4.38 -1.63
CA LEU A 304 1.26 3.97 -0.96
C LEU A 304 1.24 4.43 0.50
N HIS A 305 2.36 4.29 1.20
CA HIS A 305 2.51 4.75 2.58
C HIS A 305 2.28 6.26 2.70
N GLU A 306 2.93 7.07 1.85
CA GLU A 306 2.71 8.53 1.83
C GLU A 306 1.23 8.89 1.67
N ALA A 307 0.55 8.29 0.69
CA ALA A 307 -0.85 8.54 0.42
C ALA A 307 -1.75 8.12 1.60
N PHE A 308 -1.41 7.01 2.25
CA PHE A 308 -2.11 6.48 3.41
C PHE A 308 -1.98 7.41 4.63
N ILE A 309 -0.76 7.88 4.93
CA ILE A 309 -0.52 8.77 6.06
C ILE A 309 -1.14 10.15 5.83
N LYS A 310 -1.12 10.68 4.59
CA LYS A 310 -1.86 11.90 4.25
C LYS A 310 -3.35 11.76 4.58
N ALA A 311 -3.98 10.66 4.12
CA ALA A 311 -5.40 10.42 4.38
C ALA A 311 -5.70 10.24 5.89
N TYR A 312 -4.82 9.60 6.64
CA TYR A 312 -4.91 9.50 8.09
C TYR A 312 -4.80 10.87 8.76
N ASN A 313 -3.82 11.69 8.38
CA ASN A 313 -3.64 13.03 8.92
C ASN A 313 -4.84 13.95 8.60
N ASP A 314 -5.41 13.85 7.40
CA ASP A 314 -6.64 14.56 7.02
C ASP A 314 -7.82 14.15 7.91
N TYR A 315 -7.96 12.84 8.20
CA TYR A 315 -8.96 12.34 9.15
C TYR A 315 -8.76 12.93 10.55
N VAL A 316 -7.54 12.90 11.11
CA VAL A 316 -7.23 13.45 12.44
C VAL A 316 -7.53 14.94 12.51
N ALA A 317 -7.20 15.69 11.46
CA ALA A 317 -7.49 17.13 11.39
C ALA A 317 -9.00 17.41 11.49
N THR A 318 -9.84 16.62 10.81
CA THR A 318 -11.31 16.79 10.88
C THR A 318 -11.86 16.52 12.27
N GLN A 319 -11.31 15.52 13.01
CA GLN A 319 -11.75 15.24 14.38
C GLN A 319 -11.38 16.37 15.36
N SER A 320 -10.26 17.04 15.12
CA SER A 320 -9.80 18.16 15.97
C SER A 320 -10.69 19.40 15.84
N ASP A 321 -11.29 19.63 14.67
CA ASP A 321 -12.19 20.75 14.43
C ASP A 321 -13.59 20.51 15.04
N ASP A 322 -14.08 19.27 15.03
CA ASP A 322 -15.36 18.89 15.64
C ASP A 322 -15.34 18.99 17.17
N THR A 323 -14.18 18.86 17.80
CA THR A 323 -14.04 19.00 19.27
C THR A 323 -13.92 20.45 19.74
N ARG A 324 -13.76 21.42 18.83
CA ARG A 324 -13.65 22.85 19.14
C ARG A 324 -14.97 23.64 18.96
N ASN A 325 -16.01 22.99 18.41
CA ASN A 325 -17.36 23.56 18.27
C ASN A 325 -18.30 22.95 19.31
#